data_d4518ed0ec337c372a79d8c8ac86d0d2
#
_entry.id   d4518ed0ec337c372a79d8c8ac86d0d2
#
_cell.length_a   1.000
_cell.length_b   1.000
_cell.length_c   1.000
_cell.angle_alpha   90.00
_cell.angle_beta   90.00
_cell.angle_gamma   90.00
#
_symmetry.space_group_name_H-M   'P 1'
#
loop_
_entity.id
_entity.type
_entity.pdbx_description
1 polymer ?
#
loop_
_entity_poly.entity_id
_entity_poly.type
_entity_poly.pdbx_seq_one_letter_code
_entity_poly.pdbx_strand_id
1 'polypeptide(L)'
;MKTDINIAQAATLKPIQEIAETIGLSEDSLELYGKYKAKIDFPTLQSLEAKPEGKLILVTSINPTPAGEGKSTVTIGLGDALNQINKKTVIALREPSLGPVMGIKGGATGGGYAQVLPMEEINLHFTGDMHAITTANNALAALIDNHLQQGNELKIDSRRVIWKRAVDLNDRALRQVVVGLGGPFQGVPREDGFDITVASEIMAILCLAQNLTDLKERLSRIIVAYNDQREPVTVKDLNVAGALTLLLKDALKPNLVQTIEGTPAFVHGGPFANIAHGCNSILATKTALHLGDYVVTEAGFGGDLGGEKFLDIKVPSLGKAPDAVVIVATIRALKMHGGLAKDQLAEENLPALQKGFANLEKHIQNMRRYDIPVVVAINEFTQDTEKEIQLLKEACQTLGVPVELTSVWAQGGAGGTNLAKTVVAEIEANTKQFQPLYNPRQTIEEKIQAIVQTIYGGEQAIFSPKAQKQIADFTKNGWDQLPICMAKTQYSLSDDPQKLGRPEGFTITIRELVPKIGAGFIVALTGDILTMPGLPKVPAALNMDVDETGQASGLF
;
A
#
# COMPACT_ATOMS: atom_id res chain seq x y z
N MET A 1 0.25 15.26 26.76
CA MET A 1 1.12 14.95 25.60
C MET A 1 0.51 15.66 24.41
N LYS A 2 1.29 16.31 23.52
CA LYS A 2 0.75 16.94 22.32
C LYS A 2 0.23 15.84 21.37
N THR A 3 -0.88 16.09 20.67
CA THR A 3 -1.38 15.19 19.61
C THR A 3 -0.54 15.33 18.34
N ASP A 4 -0.64 14.36 17.43
CA ASP A 4 0.12 14.38 16.17
C ASP A 4 -0.19 15.64 15.35
N ILE A 5 -1.46 16.08 15.28
CA ILE A 5 -1.83 17.34 14.62
C ILE A 5 -1.24 18.56 15.30
N ASN A 6 -1.19 18.61 16.64
CA ASN A 6 -0.59 19.75 17.34
C ASN A 6 0.93 19.85 17.12
N ILE A 7 1.61 18.71 16.97
CA ILE A 7 3.04 18.67 16.64
C ILE A 7 3.22 19.16 15.18
N ALA A 8 2.42 18.67 14.26
CA ALA A 8 2.46 19.08 12.84
C ALA A 8 2.22 20.59 12.67
N GLN A 9 1.19 21.14 13.32
CA GLN A 9 0.85 22.56 13.25
C GLN A 9 1.88 23.48 13.90
N ALA A 10 2.64 22.99 14.87
CA ALA A 10 3.73 23.73 15.52
C ALA A 10 5.05 23.67 14.73
N ALA A 11 5.15 22.82 13.70
CA ALA A 11 6.36 22.67 12.92
C ALA A 11 6.61 23.85 11.96
N THR A 12 7.86 24.21 11.77
CA THR A 12 8.27 25.22 10.78
C THR A 12 8.70 24.53 9.50
N LEU A 13 7.91 24.71 8.43
CA LEU A 13 8.19 24.12 7.12
C LEU A 13 9.13 25.00 6.30
N LYS A 14 10.04 24.36 5.57
CA LYS A 14 10.83 25.01 4.52
C LYS A 14 10.01 25.11 3.22
N PRO A 15 10.22 26.14 2.39
CA PRO A 15 9.71 26.13 1.04
C PRO A 15 10.11 24.86 0.28
N ILE A 16 9.23 24.33 -0.56
CA ILE A 16 9.48 23.05 -1.23
C ILE A 16 10.67 23.11 -2.20
N GLN A 17 10.99 24.29 -2.74
CA GLN A 17 12.15 24.52 -3.57
C GLN A 17 13.45 24.25 -2.79
N GLU A 18 13.54 24.71 -1.54
CA GLU A 18 14.72 24.44 -0.68
C GLU A 18 14.88 22.94 -0.39
N ILE A 19 13.77 22.22 -0.21
CA ILE A 19 13.79 20.76 -0.05
C ILE A 19 14.27 20.08 -1.34
N ALA A 20 13.77 20.50 -2.49
CA ALA A 20 14.18 19.98 -3.80
C ALA A 20 15.66 20.17 -4.08
N GLU A 21 16.21 21.34 -3.73
CA GLU A 21 17.66 21.64 -3.86
C GLU A 21 18.54 20.65 -3.07
N THR A 22 18.10 20.18 -1.90
CA THR A 22 18.88 19.21 -1.10
C THR A 22 19.10 17.87 -1.82
N ILE A 23 18.22 17.54 -2.75
CA ILE A 23 18.33 16.32 -3.58
C ILE A 23 18.79 16.60 -5.02
N GLY A 24 19.16 17.86 -5.31
CA GLY A 24 19.73 18.26 -6.61
C GLY A 24 18.70 18.48 -7.71
N LEU A 25 17.48 18.85 -7.34
CA LEU A 25 16.42 19.33 -8.26
C LEU A 25 16.41 20.86 -8.27
N SER A 26 16.33 21.44 -9.46
CA SER A 26 16.14 22.89 -9.65
C SER A 26 14.65 23.24 -9.57
N GLU A 27 14.35 24.54 -9.42
CA GLU A 27 12.96 25.04 -9.43
C GLU A 27 12.25 24.71 -10.76
N ASP A 28 12.97 24.72 -11.89
CA ASP A 28 12.43 24.37 -13.21
C ASP A 28 11.96 22.91 -13.31
N SER A 29 12.41 22.05 -12.39
CA SER A 29 11.98 20.64 -12.30
C SER A 29 10.66 20.46 -11.58
N LEU A 30 10.10 21.53 -11.02
CA LEU A 30 8.96 21.50 -10.09
C LEU A 30 7.72 22.14 -10.68
N GLU A 31 6.60 21.46 -10.53
CA GLU A 31 5.27 22.06 -10.67
C GLU A 31 4.72 22.33 -9.27
N LEU A 32 4.69 23.60 -8.86
CA LEU A 32 4.36 23.99 -7.50
C LEU A 32 2.84 23.84 -7.21
N TYR A 33 2.54 23.19 -6.10
CA TYR A 33 1.20 23.08 -5.52
C TYR A 33 1.14 23.84 -4.18
N GLY A 34 1.29 25.15 -4.24
CA GLY A 34 1.48 26.00 -3.08
C GLY A 34 2.94 26.04 -2.60
N LYS A 35 3.16 26.45 -1.35
CA LYS A 35 4.50 26.71 -0.82
C LYS A 35 5.28 25.45 -0.42
N TYR A 36 4.57 24.38 -0.04
CA TYR A 36 5.14 23.25 0.67
C TYR A 36 4.98 21.91 -0.07
N LYS A 37 4.44 21.93 -1.29
CA LYS A 37 4.20 20.76 -2.13
C LYS A 37 4.57 21.06 -3.58
N ALA A 38 5.08 20.06 -4.28
CA ALA A 38 5.32 20.14 -5.72
C ALA A 38 5.19 18.77 -6.38
N LYS A 39 4.89 18.74 -7.67
CA LYS A 39 5.06 17.57 -8.52
C LYS A 39 6.37 17.70 -9.30
N ILE A 40 6.95 16.54 -9.65
CA ILE A 40 8.13 16.49 -10.53
C ILE A 40 7.66 16.40 -11.98
N ASP A 41 8.18 17.25 -12.84
CA ASP A 41 7.78 17.30 -14.24
C ASP A 41 8.30 16.09 -15.06
N PHE A 42 7.67 15.79 -16.19
CA PHE A 42 8.03 14.64 -17.02
C PHE A 42 9.44 14.72 -17.62
N PRO A 43 9.94 15.89 -18.12
CA PRO A 43 11.31 15.99 -18.60
C PRO A 43 12.35 15.65 -17.53
N THR A 44 12.13 16.08 -16.30
CA THR A 44 13.01 15.74 -15.17
C THR A 44 12.94 14.25 -14.86
N LEU A 45 11.73 13.66 -14.75
CA LEU A 45 11.58 12.21 -14.52
C LEU A 45 12.35 11.40 -15.56
N GLN A 46 12.26 11.76 -16.83
CA GLN A 46 12.99 11.10 -17.91
C GLN A 46 14.51 11.28 -17.78
N SER A 47 14.98 12.46 -17.42
CA SER A 47 16.41 12.74 -17.26
C SER A 47 17.05 11.97 -16.11
N LEU A 48 16.27 11.68 -15.07
CA LEU A 48 16.74 10.94 -13.89
C LEU A 48 17.05 9.48 -14.19
N GLU A 49 16.44 8.86 -15.21
CA GLU A 49 16.68 7.46 -15.58
C GLU A 49 18.15 7.16 -15.92
N ALA A 50 18.93 8.17 -16.30
CA ALA A 50 20.36 8.04 -16.58
C ALA A 50 21.26 8.06 -15.32
N LYS A 51 20.71 8.40 -14.15
CA LYS A 51 21.47 8.45 -12.90
C LYS A 51 21.54 7.07 -12.23
N PRO A 52 22.59 6.78 -11.46
CA PRO A 52 22.66 5.54 -10.68
C PRO A 52 21.55 5.50 -9.63
N GLU A 53 21.14 4.29 -9.26
CA GLU A 53 20.15 4.05 -8.22
C GLU A 53 20.81 3.89 -6.85
N GLY A 54 20.19 4.47 -5.82
CA GLY A 54 20.55 4.28 -4.43
C GLY A 54 20.12 2.91 -3.87
N LYS A 55 20.32 2.73 -2.57
CA LYS A 55 19.92 1.54 -1.82
C LYS A 55 18.47 1.64 -1.40
N LEU A 56 17.70 0.55 -1.59
CA LEU A 56 16.28 0.48 -1.27
C LEU A 56 16.06 -0.27 0.03
N ILE A 57 15.39 0.38 1.00
CA ILE A 57 15.00 -0.21 2.27
C ILE A 57 13.47 -0.33 2.30
N LEU A 58 12.97 -1.56 2.42
CA LEU A 58 11.55 -1.84 2.59
C LEU A 58 11.20 -1.95 4.07
N VAL A 59 10.27 -1.13 4.54
CA VAL A 59 9.70 -1.25 5.89
C VAL A 59 8.35 -1.97 5.80
N THR A 60 8.24 -3.04 6.55
CA THR A 60 6.99 -3.79 6.74
C THR A 60 6.74 -4.02 8.23
N SER A 61 5.74 -4.79 8.60
CA SER A 61 5.43 -5.07 10.01
C SER A 61 4.94 -6.50 10.21
N ILE A 62 4.76 -6.89 11.46
CA ILE A 62 3.96 -8.05 11.86
C ILE A 62 2.50 -7.86 11.44
N ASN A 63 1.65 -8.87 11.57
CA ASN A 63 0.22 -8.71 11.32
C ASN A 63 -0.34 -7.57 12.20
N PRO A 64 -1.09 -6.61 11.61
CA PRO A 64 -1.61 -5.47 12.36
C PRO A 64 -2.63 -5.88 13.41
N THR A 65 -2.66 -5.09 14.48
CA THR A 65 -3.62 -5.23 15.56
C THR A 65 -4.36 -3.90 15.78
N PRO A 66 -5.49 -3.88 16.48
CA PRO A 66 -6.12 -2.62 16.90
C PRO A 66 -5.26 -1.74 17.81
N ALA A 67 -4.15 -2.29 18.32
CA ALA A 67 -3.17 -1.53 19.10
C ALA A 67 -2.27 -0.63 18.25
N GLY A 68 -2.13 -0.95 16.95
CA GLY A 68 -1.27 -0.25 15.99
C GLY A 68 0.22 -0.61 16.15
N GLU A 69 0.95 -0.67 15.05
CA GLU A 69 2.38 -1.03 15.01
C GLU A 69 3.30 0.17 14.77
N GLY A 70 2.75 1.29 14.27
CA GLY A 70 3.52 2.50 14.00
C GLY A 70 4.50 2.37 12.82
N LYS A 71 4.17 1.54 11.83
CA LYS A 71 5.03 1.28 10.67
C LYS A 71 5.42 2.56 9.92
N SER A 72 4.46 3.42 9.55
CA SER A 72 4.73 4.68 8.82
C SER A 72 5.59 5.63 9.66
N THR A 73 5.37 5.68 10.98
CA THR A 73 6.19 6.46 11.90
C THR A 73 7.65 5.97 11.90
N VAL A 74 7.86 4.65 11.96
CA VAL A 74 9.21 4.07 11.88
C VAL A 74 9.84 4.29 10.50
N THR A 75 9.06 4.20 9.43
CA THR A 75 9.53 4.46 8.06
C THR A 75 10.08 5.88 7.92
N ILE A 76 9.35 6.86 8.39
CA ILE A 76 9.73 8.28 8.34
C ILE A 76 10.90 8.54 9.27
N GLY A 77 10.82 8.08 10.53
CA GLY A 77 11.89 8.25 11.50
C GLY A 77 13.21 7.58 11.09
N LEU A 78 13.15 6.44 10.39
CA LEU A 78 14.34 5.80 9.82
C LEU A 78 14.95 6.65 8.69
N GLY A 79 14.11 7.26 7.83
CA GLY A 79 14.59 8.20 6.81
C GLY A 79 15.29 9.42 7.41
N ASP A 80 14.70 10.03 8.42
CA ASP A 80 15.33 11.13 9.17
C ASP A 80 16.62 10.68 9.86
N ALA A 81 16.63 9.51 10.49
CA ALA A 81 17.80 8.95 11.17
C ALA A 81 18.97 8.68 10.21
N LEU A 82 18.70 8.17 9.03
CA LEU A 82 19.71 7.96 7.97
C LEU A 82 20.36 9.29 7.55
N ASN A 83 19.57 10.35 7.39
CA ASN A 83 20.10 11.69 7.10
C ASN A 83 20.94 12.22 8.27
N GLN A 84 20.55 11.99 9.52
CA GLN A 84 21.35 12.39 10.71
C GLN A 84 22.72 11.69 10.79
N ILE A 85 22.84 10.48 10.23
CA ILE A 85 24.14 9.78 10.11
C ILE A 85 24.84 10.04 8.77
N ASN A 86 24.49 11.14 8.08
CA ASN A 86 25.08 11.60 6.83
C ASN A 86 24.88 10.62 5.64
N LYS A 87 23.79 9.88 5.62
CA LYS A 87 23.38 9.08 4.45
C LYS A 87 22.28 9.86 3.72
N LYS A 88 22.57 10.38 2.51
CA LYS A 88 21.58 11.12 1.71
C LYS A 88 20.36 10.26 1.42
N THR A 89 19.25 10.54 2.10
CA THR A 89 18.06 9.69 2.10
C THR A 89 16.85 10.43 1.58
N VAL A 90 16.04 9.72 0.79
CA VAL A 90 14.72 10.14 0.32
C VAL A 90 13.70 9.09 0.78
N ILE A 91 12.52 9.54 1.19
CA ILE A 91 11.43 8.65 1.62
C ILE A 91 10.40 8.52 0.49
N ALA A 92 9.81 7.34 0.32
CA ALA A 92 8.73 7.12 -0.64
C ALA A 92 7.54 6.43 0.04
N LEU A 93 6.39 7.11 0.10
CA LEU A 93 5.20 6.72 0.85
C LEU A 93 3.96 6.62 -0.04
N ARG A 94 2.94 5.95 0.48
CA ARG A 94 1.60 5.95 -0.12
C ARG A 94 0.85 7.20 0.27
N GLU A 95 0.00 7.67 -0.65
CA GLU A 95 -0.99 8.70 -0.40
C GLU A 95 -2.18 8.09 0.38
N PRO A 96 -2.66 8.74 1.47
CA PRO A 96 -3.81 8.26 2.23
C PRO A 96 -5.12 8.46 1.48
N SER A 97 -6.08 7.55 1.72
CA SER A 97 -7.46 7.62 1.23
C SER A 97 -8.36 8.28 2.27
N LEU A 98 -9.33 9.08 1.82
CA LEU A 98 -10.30 9.76 2.69
C LEU A 98 -11.19 8.79 3.48
N GLY A 99 -11.49 7.62 2.92
CA GLY A 99 -12.33 6.64 3.60
C GLY A 99 -11.81 6.23 4.98
N PRO A 100 -10.57 5.74 5.12
CA PRO A 100 -9.94 5.49 6.41
C PRO A 100 -9.82 6.73 7.29
N VAL A 101 -9.47 7.88 6.73
CA VAL A 101 -9.31 9.16 7.47
C VAL A 101 -10.61 9.55 8.15
N MET A 102 -11.74 9.51 7.44
CA MET A 102 -13.07 9.80 7.99
C MET A 102 -13.64 8.66 8.84
N GLY A 103 -13.15 7.43 8.65
CA GLY A 103 -13.69 6.20 9.23
C GLY A 103 -13.11 5.81 10.58
N ILE A 104 -11.97 5.12 10.56
CA ILE A 104 -11.43 4.50 11.78
C ILE A 104 -10.28 5.30 12.36
N LYS A 105 -9.32 5.68 11.55
CA LYS A 105 -8.19 6.59 11.84
C LYS A 105 -7.13 6.56 10.74
N GLY A 106 -6.17 7.47 10.93
CA GLY A 106 -4.79 7.29 10.54
C GLY A 106 -4.56 7.48 9.06
N GLY A 107 -4.12 8.65 8.73
CA GLY A 107 -3.41 8.89 7.49
C GLY A 107 -2.09 8.14 7.44
N ALA A 108 -1.44 8.13 6.27
CA ALA A 108 -0.12 7.56 6.07
C ALA A 108 1.00 8.57 6.32
N THR A 109 0.77 9.58 7.16
CA THR A 109 1.72 10.70 7.40
C THR A 109 2.67 10.48 8.56
N GLY A 110 2.63 9.32 9.22
CA GLY A 110 3.41 9.04 10.43
C GLY A 110 2.75 9.59 11.70
N GLY A 111 3.53 9.82 12.75
CA GLY A 111 3.06 10.32 14.03
C GLY A 111 4.18 10.87 14.91
N GLY A 112 3.83 11.65 15.93
CA GLY A 112 4.79 12.31 16.80
C GLY A 112 5.71 13.25 16.03
N TYR A 113 6.99 13.13 16.30
CA TYR A 113 8.02 13.91 15.59
C TYR A 113 8.50 13.25 14.28
N ALA A 114 8.03 12.04 13.97
CA ALA A 114 8.30 11.36 12.71
C ALA A 114 7.07 11.44 11.79
N GLN A 115 6.86 12.61 11.18
CA GLN A 115 5.74 12.90 10.28
C GLN A 115 6.20 13.55 8.98
N VAL A 116 5.45 13.32 7.88
CA VAL A 116 5.52 14.09 6.64
C VAL A 116 4.49 15.21 6.64
N LEU A 117 4.87 16.37 6.13
CA LEU A 117 4.11 17.61 6.16
C LEU A 117 3.96 18.22 4.76
N PRO A 118 2.86 18.94 4.48
CA PRO A 118 1.76 19.35 5.36
C PRO A 118 0.74 18.22 5.62
N MET A 119 0.58 17.83 6.89
CA MET A 119 -0.19 16.65 7.27
C MET A 119 -1.69 16.76 6.92
N GLU A 120 -2.30 17.91 7.17
CA GLU A 120 -3.72 18.14 6.91
C GLU A 120 -4.03 17.98 5.42
N GLU A 121 -3.26 18.62 4.54
CA GLU A 121 -3.45 18.57 3.10
C GLU A 121 -3.21 17.17 2.53
N ILE A 122 -2.17 16.47 3.01
CA ILE A 122 -1.89 15.09 2.58
C ILE A 122 -3.05 14.15 2.94
N ASN A 123 -3.66 14.30 4.11
CA ASN A 123 -4.73 13.43 4.58
C ASN A 123 -6.12 13.80 4.03
N LEU A 124 -6.33 15.00 3.53
CA LEU A 124 -7.61 15.47 3.01
C LEU A 124 -7.59 15.61 1.47
N HIS A 125 -7.22 16.77 0.97
CA HIS A 125 -7.11 17.07 -0.46
C HIS A 125 -5.68 17.48 -0.78
N PHE A 126 -4.89 16.52 -1.26
CA PHE A 126 -3.45 16.71 -1.43
C PHE A 126 -3.09 17.51 -2.69
N THR A 127 -3.02 16.85 -3.83
CA THR A 127 -2.70 17.46 -5.13
C THR A 127 -3.72 17.09 -6.22
N GLY A 128 -4.78 16.38 -5.83
CA GLY A 128 -5.88 16.01 -6.72
C GLY A 128 -5.74 14.61 -7.34
N ASP A 129 -4.74 13.80 -6.97
CA ASP A 129 -4.52 12.49 -7.57
C ASP A 129 -5.70 11.53 -7.32
N MET A 130 -6.19 11.47 -6.09
CA MET A 130 -7.36 10.65 -5.75
C MET A 130 -8.61 11.09 -6.52
N HIS A 131 -8.81 12.40 -6.71
CA HIS A 131 -9.90 12.94 -7.52
C HIS A 131 -9.75 12.56 -9.00
N ALA A 132 -8.55 12.68 -9.58
CA ALA A 132 -8.28 12.31 -10.96
C ALA A 132 -8.55 10.82 -11.22
N ILE A 133 -8.12 9.94 -10.29
CA ILE A 133 -8.35 8.50 -10.37
C ILE A 133 -9.85 8.18 -10.29
N THR A 134 -10.55 8.77 -9.32
CA THR A 134 -12.01 8.63 -9.18
C THR A 134 -12.74 9.10 -10.43
N THR A 135 -12.35 10.25 -10.98
CA THR A 135 -12.94 10.83 -12.20
C THR A 135 -12.70 9.93 -13.41
N ALA A 136 -11.47 9.44 -13.61
CA ALA A 136 -11.15 8.52 -14.72
C ALA A 136 -11.92 7.21 -14.59
N ASN A 137 -12.03 6.66 -13.39
CA ASN A 137 -12.80 5.44 -13.12
C ASN A 137 -14.29 5.61 -13.46
N ASN A 138 -14.88 6.73 -13.06
CA ASN A 138 -16.30 7.02 -13.30
C ASN A 138 -16.58 7.45 -14.74
N ALA A 139 -15.62 8.13 -15.38
CA ALA A 139 -15.70 8.41 -16.82
C ALA A 139 -15.75 7.12 -17.63
N LEU A 140 -14.93 6.13 -17.29
CA LEU A 140 -14.99 4.82 -17.94
C LEU A 140 -16.35 4.14 -17.72
N ALA A 141 -16.91 4.16 -16.52
CA ALA A 141 -18.24 3.62 -16.23
C ALA A 141 -19.33 4.32 -17.06
N ALA A 142 -19.27 5.64 -17.16
CA ALA A 142 -20.21 6.43 -17.98
C ALA A 142 -20.08 6.11 -19.49
N LEU A 143 -18.86 5.91 -19.98
CA LEU A 143 -18.59 5.54 -21.37
C LEU A 143 -19.10 4.14 -21.71
N ILE A 144 -19.01 3.17 -20.78
CA ILE A 144 -19.62 1.84 -20.94
C ILE A 144 -21.15 1.95 -21.03
N ASP A 145 -21.78 2.68 -20.10
CA ASP A 145 -23.23 2.87 -20.11
C ASP A 145 -23.72 3.63 -21.34
N ASN A 146 -22.94 4.62 -21.82
CA ASN A 146 -23.22 5.30 -23.08
C ASN A 146 -23.12 4.34 -24.27
N HIS A 147 -22.12 3.47 -24.32
CA HIS A 147 -21.99 2.46 -25.37
C HIS A 147 -23.20 1.51 -25.41
N LEU A 148 -23.66 1.04 -24.23
CA LEU A 148 -24.87 0.21 -24.13
C LEU A 148 -26.11 0.94 -24.65
N GLN A 149 -26.27 2.23 -24.37
CA GLN A 149 -27.43 3.04 -24.77
C GLN A 149 -27.39 3.39 -26.26
N GLN A 150 -26.23 3.60 -26.86
CA GLN A 150 -26.05 4.11 -28.21
C GLN A 150 -25.85 3.01 -29.28
N GLY A 151 -26.45 1.86 -29.05
CA GLY A 151 -26.49 0.78 -30.06
C GLY A 151 -25.64 -0.44 -29.74
N ASN A 152 -24.77 -0.40 -28.76
CA ASN A 152 -24.02 -1.55 -28.23
C ASN A 152 -23.36 -2.42 -29.32
N GLU A 153 -22.57 -1.80 -30.19
CA GLU A 153 -21.91 -2.48 -31.34
C GLU A 153 -20.99 -3.62 -30.88
N LEU A 154 -20.39 -3.52 -29.70
CA LEU A 154 -19.55 -4.56 -29.06
C LEU A 154 -20.37 -5.71 -28.46
N LYS A 155 -21.71 -5.65 -28.53
CA LYS A 155 -22.63 -6.66 -27.99
C LYS A 155 -22.37 -6.99 -26.50
N ILE A 156 -22.06 -5.99 -25.68
CA ILE A 156 -21.87 -6.16 -24.26
C ILE A 156 -23.15 -6.72 -23.65
N ASP A 157 -23.05 -7.82 -22.89
CA ASP A 157 -24.15 -8.29 -22.03
C ASP A 157 -24.24 -7.38 -20.81
N SER A 158 -25.31 -6.61 -20.66
CA SER A 158 -25.51 -5.66 -19.56
C SER A 158 -25.44 -6.30 -18.16
N ARG A 159 -25.66 -7.63 -18.05
CA ARG A 159 -25.53 -8.42 -16.82
C ARG A 159 -24.09 -8.85 -16.54
N ARG A 160 -23.16 -8.58 -17.47
CA ARG A 160 -21.76 -8.99 -17.43
C ARG A 160 -20.80 -7.80 -17.49
N VAL A 161 -21.28 -6.61 -17.18
CA VAL A 161 -20.43 -5.45 -16.90
C VAL A 161 -19.77 -5.69 -15.53
N ILE A 162 -18.45 -5.78 -15.51
CA ILE A 162 -17.67 -6.02 -14.29
C ILE A 162 -17.01 -4.75 -13.76
N TRP A 163 -17.01 -3.68 -14.53
CA TRP A 163 -16.48 -2.38 -14.13
C TRP A 163 -17.47 -1.69 -13.21
N LYS A 164 -16.99 -1.29 -12.04
CA LYS A 164 -17.77 -0.54 -11.03
C LYS A 164 -17.37 0.93 -11.02
N ARG A 165 -18.25 1.75 -10.46
CA ARG A 165 -17.96 3.13 -10.12
C ARG A 165 -17.02 3.21 -8.91
N ALA A 166 -16.51 4.39 -8.61
CA ALA A 166 -15.65 4.60 -7.45
C ALA A 166 -16.00 5.87 -6.70
N VAL A 167 -15.74 5.86 -5.39
CA VAL A 167 -15.76 7.04 -4.52
C VAL A 167 -14.72 6.84 -3.43
N ASP A 168 -13.96 7.89 -3.08
CA ASP A 168 -12.91 7.78 -2.06
C ASP A 168 -13.45 7.99 -0.64
N LEU A 169 -14.50 7.26 -0.30
CA LEU A 169 -15.17 7.26 1.01
C LEU A 169 -15.60 5.85 1.39
N ASN A 170 -15.86 5.64 2.68
CA ASN A 170 -16.48 4.42 3.19
C ASN A 170 -18.00 4.57 3.15
N ASP A 171 -18.66 3.90 2.19
CA ASP A 171 -20.12 3.95 2.05
C ASP A 171 -20.71 2.58 1.72
N ARG A 172 -21.18 1.86 2.74
CA ARG A 172 -21.76 0.53 2.57
C ARG A 172 -23.04 0.52 1.74
N ALA A 173 -23.77 1.64 1.66
CA ALA A 173 -25.00 1.73 0.88
C ALA A 173 -24.76 1.69 -0.62
N LEU A 174 -23.53 2.01 -1.06
CA LEU A 174 -23.13 2.01 -2.47
C LEU A 174 -22.59 0.67 -2.97
N ARG A 175 -22.52 -0.38 -2.15
CA ARG A 175 -21.99 -1.69 -2.56
C ARG A 175 -22.76 -2.32 -3.70
N GLN A 176 -24.07 -2.12 -3.74
CA GLN A 176 -24.95 -2.57 -4.80
C GLN A 176 -26.01 -1.49 -5.06
N VAL A 177 -26.09 -1.06 -6.31
CA VAL A 177 -27.02 -0.04 -6.78
C VAL A 177 -27.61 -0.47 -8.10
N VAL A 178 -28.74 0.12 -8.49
CA VAL A 178 -29.29 -0.01 -9.83
C VAL A 178 -29.12 1.31 -10.56
N VAL A 179 -28.52 1.27 -11.74
CA VAL A 179 -28.30 2.44 -12.61
C VAL A 179 -29.17 2.36 -13.86
N GLY A 180 -29.32 3.47 -14.58
CA GLY A 180 -30.02 3.53 -15.86
C GLY A 180 -31.55 3.51 -15.75
N LEU A 181 -32.12 3.82 -14.57
CA LEU A 181 -33.56 3.94 -14.36
C LEU A 181 -34.11 5.24 -15.00
N GLY A 182 -35.41 5.26 -15.33
CA GLY A 182 -36.13 6.44 -15.85
C GLY A 182 -36.63 6.31 -17.28
N GLY A 183 -36.58 5.11 -17.85
CA GLY A 183 -37.13 4.80 -19.18
C GLY A 183 -36.09 4.88 -20.30
N PRO A 184 -36.53 4.72 -21.57
CA PRO A 184 -35.62 4.41 -22.69
C PRO A 184 -34.60 5.52 -23.02
N PHE A 185 -34.85 6.74 -22.58
CA PHE A 185 -33.96 7.88 -22.81
C PHE A 185 -32.92 8.08 -21.70
N GLN A 186 -32.98 7.31 -20.61
CA GLN A 186 -32.13 7.48 -19.43
C GLN A 186 -30.98 6.46 -19.36
N GLY A 187 -31.08 5.35 -20.06
CA GLY A 187 -30.06 4.30 -20.08
C GLY A 187 -30.61 2.89 -20.07
N VAL A 188 -29.73 1.92 -20.00
CA VAL A 188 -30.07 0.50 -19.86
C VAL A 188 -30.01 0.12 -18.39
N PRO A 189 -31.16 -0.24 -17.74
CA PRO A 189 -31.15 -0.64 -16.33
C PRO A 189 -30.24 -1.85 -16.09
N ARG A 190 -29.34 -1.74 -15.14
CA ARG A 190 -28.45 -2.82 -14.72
C ARG A 190 -28.02 -2.69 -13.26
N GLU A 191 -27.57 -3.79 -12.67
CA GLU A 191 -26.86 -3.75 -11.41
C GLU A 191 -25.47 -3.10 -11.59
N ASP A 192 -25.06 -2.34 -10.60
CA ASP A 192 -23.74 -1.71 -10.47
C ASP A 192 -23.35 -1.67 -8.99
N GLY A 193 -22.24 -1.06 -8.68
CA GLY A 193 -21.76 -0.79 -7.34
C GLY A 193 -20.61 0.19 -7.36
N PHE A 194 -20.15 0.55 -6.18
CA PHE A 194 -18.98 1.41 -6.01
C PHE A 194 -17.88 0.65 -5.26
N ASP A 195 -16.67 0.80 -5.73
CA ASP A 195 -15.46 0.47 -4.99
C ASP A 195 -14.88 1.74 -4.36
N ILE A 196 -14.17 1.63 -3.25
CA ILE A 196 -13.36 2.76 -2.78
C ILE A 196 -12.24 3.02 -3.79
N THR A 197 -11.91 4.28 -4.05
CA THR A 197 -10.96 4.68 -5.11
C THR A 197 -9.64 3.92 -5.04
N VAL A 198 -9.12 3.69 -3.86
CA VAL A 198 -7.86 2.95 -3.63
C VAL A 198 -7.95 1.43 -3.86
N ALA A 199 -9.16 0.90 -4.10
CA ALA A 199 -9.40 -0.48 -4.53
C ALA A 199 -9.56 -0.60 -6.06
N SER A 200 -9.66 0.51 -6.78
CA SER A 200 -9.84 0.52 -8.23
C SER A 200 -8.62 -0.01 -8.97
N GLU A 201 -8.86 -0.63 -10.14
CA GLU A 201 -7.77 -1.06 -11.01
C GLU A 201 -6.95 0.13 -11.53
N ILE A 202 -7.58 1.30 -11.75
CA ILE A 202 -6.89 2.53 -12.19
C ILE A 202 -5.86 2.98 -11.14
N MET A 203 -6.17 2.90 -9.84
CA MET A 203 -5.19 3.17 -8.78
C MET A 203 -3.98 2.22 -8.88
N ALA A 204 -4.22 0.92 -9.07
CA ALA A 204 -3.14 -0.05 -9.22
C ALA A 204 -2.31 0.20 -10.50
N ILE A 205 -2.97 0.54 -11.60
CA ILE A 205 -2.32 0.89 -12.86
C ILE A 205 -1.43 2.11 -12.70
N LEU A 206 -1.93 3.20 -12.10
CA LEU A 206 -1.15 4.43 -11.86
C LEU A 206 0.10 4.13 -11.03
N CYS A 207 -0.02 3.26 -10.02
CA CYS A 207 1.11 2.89 -9.17
C CYS A 207 2.13 1.97 -9.84
N LEU A 208 1.73 1.21 -10.86
CA LEU A 208 2.63 0.28 -11.57
C LEU A 208 3.10 0.82 -12.93
N ALA A 209 2.54 1.93 -13.41
CA ALA A 209 2.96 2.58 -14.64
C ALA A 209 4.35 3.22 -14.49
N GLN A 210 5.16 3.09 -15.56
CA GLN A 210 6.51 3.62 -15.62
C GLN A 210 6.60 4.99 -16.30
N ASN A 211 5.66 5.30 -17.18
CA ASN A 211 5.54 6.56 -17.91
C ASN A 211 4.15 6.69 -18.55
N LEU A 212 3.88 7.77 -19.27
CA LEU A 212 2.58 8.01 -19.93
C LEU A 212 2.23 6.96 -21.00
N THR A 213 3.21 6.44 -21.72
CA THR A 213 2.98 5.41 -22.74
C THR A 213 2.55 4.10 -22.07
N ASP A 214 3.27 3.65 -21.05
CA ASP A 214 2.93 2.46 -20.27
C ASP A 214 1.58 2.63 -19.56
N LEU A 215 1.29 3.83 -19.01
CA LEU A 215 -0.02 4.14 -18.45
C LEU A 215 -1.14 3.90 -19.46
N LYS A 216 -1.02 4.45 -20.69
CA LYS A 216 -2.02 4.29 -21.74
C LYS A 216 -2.17 2.83 -22.18
N GLU A 217 -1.08 2.10 -22.32
CA GLU A 217 -1.09 0.69 -22.69
C GLU A 217 -1.77 -0.16 -21.59
N ARG A 218 -1.46 0.09 -20.31
CA ARG A 218 -2.12 -0.58 -19.18
C ARG A 218 -3.61 -0.29 -19.15
N LEU A 219 -4.01 0.97 -19.26
CA LEU A 219 -5.42 1.37 -19.34
C LEU A 219 -6.15 0.67 -20.49
N SER A 220 -5.51 0.54 -21.67
CA SER A 220 -6.11 -0.11 -22.83
C SER A 220 -6.48 -1.58 -22.61
N ARG A 221 -5.74 -2.27 -21.71
CA ARG A 221 -5.95 -3.70 -21.40
C ARG A 221 -7.00 -3.95 -20.33
N ILE A 222 -7.54 -2.94 -19.65
CA ILE A 222 -8.60 -3.11 -18.65
C ILE A 222 -9.77 -3.86 -19.28
N ILE A 223 -10.23 -4.92 -18.62
CA ILE A 223 -11.46 -5.62 -18.99
C ILE A 223 -12.64 -4.95 -18.30
N VAL A 224 -13.61 -4.49 -19.06
CA VAL A 224 -14.77 -3.75 -18.54
C VAL A 224 -16.03 -4.60 -18.47
N ALA A 225 -16.18 -5.55 -19.36
CA ALA A 225 -17.36 -6.38 -19.50
C ALA A 225 -17.06 -7.66 -20.29
N TYR A 226 -18.06 -8.51 -20.44
CA TYR A 226 -18.07 -9.62 -21.41
C TYR A 226 -19.24 -9.44 -22.40
N ASN A 227 -19.02 -9.82 -23.66
CA ASN A 227 -20.04 -9.78 -24.69
C ASN A 227 -21.02 -10.98 -24.60
N ASP A 228 -21.99 -11.07 -25.53
CA ASP A 228 -22.97 -12.16 -25.61
C ASP A 228 -22.34 -13.54 -25.87
N GLN A 229 -21.12 -13.59 -26.42
CA GLN A 229 -20.34 -14.81 -26.63
C GLN A 229 -19.41 -15.12 -25.43
N ARG A 230 -19.45 -14.31 -24.37
CA ARG A 230 -18.58 -14.39 -23.19
C ARG A 230 -17.11 -14.07 -23.45
N GLU A 231 -16.81 -13.33 -24.49
CA GLU A 231 -15.48 -12.81 -24.75
C GLU A 231 -15.25 -11.50 -23.96
N PRO A 232 -14.04 -11.25 -23.45
CA PRO A 232 -13.74 -10.02 -22.72
C PRO A 232 -13.80 -8.80 -23.66
N VAL A 233 -14.43 -7.74 -23.19
CA VAL A 233 -14.44 -6.42 -23.82
C VAL A 233 -13.52 -5.50 -23.01
N THR A 234 -12.61 -4.82 -23.70
CA THR A 234 -11.56 -4.00 -23.10
C THR A 234 -11.77 -2.51 -23.33
N VAL A 235 -11.03 -1.68 -22.60
CA VAL A 235 -10.95 -0.23 -22.85
C VAL A 235 -10.44 0.08 -24.27
N LYS A 236 -9.57 -0.80 -24.84
CA LYS A 236 -9.11 -0.68 -26.23
C LYS A 236 -10.27 -0.82 -27.22
N ASP A 237 -11.17 -1.78 -26.98
CA ASP A 237 -12.32 -2.01 -27.86
C ASP A 237 -13.30 -0.82 -27.82
N LEU A 238 -13.44 -0.16 -26.67
CA LEU A 238 -14.19 1.09 -26.52
C LEU A 238 -13.46 2.31 -27.10
N ASN A 239 -12.17 2.20 -27.43
CA ASN A 239 -11.31 3.27 -27.96
C ASN A 239 -11.21 4.52 -27.06
N VAL A 240 -11.19 4.35 -25.74
CA VAL A 240 -11.22 5.46 -24.76
C VAL A 240 -9.95 5.61 -23.91
N ALA A 241 -8.93 4.78 -24.16
CA ALA A 241 -7.68 4.80 -23.39
C ALA A 241 -6.99 6.18 -23.38
N GLY A 242 -7.05 6.91 -24.51
CA GLY A 242 -6.48 8.26 -24.62
C GLY A 242 -7.14 9.28 -23.69
N ALA A 243 -8.48 9.25 -23.60
CA ALA A 243 -9.24 10.13 -22.71
C ALA A 243 -8.91 9.85 -21.24
N LEU A 244 -8.84 8.57 -20.85
CA LEU A 244 -8.47 8.19 -19.49
C LEU A 244 -7.03 8.62 -19.15
N THR A 245 -6.09 8.45 -20.09
CA THR A 245 -4.70 8.89 -19.91
C THR A 245 -4.63 10.41 -19.74
N LEU A 246 -5.42 11.18 -20.49
CA LEU A 246 -5.49 12.62 -20.37
C LEU A 246 -5.97 13.08 -18.99
N LEU A 247 -6.99 12.40 -18.44
CA LEU A 247 -7.48 12.67 -17.08
C LEU A 247 -6.43 12.37 -15.99
N LEU A 248 -5.54 11.40 -16.23
CA LEU A 248 -4.56 10.92 -15.27
C LEU A 248 -3.16 11.50 -15.45
N LYS A 249 -2.90 12.30 -16.50
CA LYS A 249 -1.54 12.74 -16.85
C LYS A 249 -0.82 13.46 -15.71
N ASP A 250 -1.52 14.36 -15.01
CA ASP A 250 -0.90 15.11 -13.91
C ASP A 250 -0.85 14.29 -12.61
N ALA A 251 -1.82 13.40 -12.40
CA ALA A 251 -1.79 12.46 -11.29
C ALA A 251 -0.66 11.43 -11.38
N LEU A 252 -0.08 11.19 -12.56
CA LEU A 252 1.06 10.27 -12.72
C LEU A 252 2.37 10.85 -12.18
N LYS A 253 2.50 12.16 -12.05
CA LYS A 253 3.70 12.82 -11.53
C LYS A 253 3.80 12.66 -10.01
N PRO A 254 4.94 12.20 -9.45
CA PRO A 254 5.10 12.06 -8.01
C PRO A 254 5.04 13.39 -7.25
N ASN A 255 4.47 13.36 -6.05
CA ASN A 255 4.36 14.53 -5.17
C ASN A 255 5.54 14.59 -4.21
N LEU A 256 6.27 15.70 -4.22
CA LEU A 256 7.35 16.01 -3.29
C LEU A 256 6.82 16.79 -2.09
N VAL A 257 7.18 16.35 -0.91
CA VAL A 257 6.92 16.98 0.40
C VAL A 257 8.15 16.82 1.30
N GLN A 258 8.03 17.12 2.59
CA GLN A 258 9.11 17.04 3.55
C GLN A 258 8.67 16.38 4.86
N THR A 259 9.62 15.82 5.62
CA THR A 259 9.39 15.46 7.02
C THR A 259 9.50 16.72 7.92
N ILE A 260 9.14 16.56 9.20
CA ILE A 260 9.37 17.62 10.21
C ILE A 260 10.86 18.05 10.24
N GLU A 261 11.79 17.13 10.05
CA GLU A 261 13.24 17.39 10.06
C GLU A 261 13.77 17.89 8.70
N GLY A 262 12.91 17.96 7.68
CA GLY A 262 13.27 18.45 6.34
C GLY A 262 13.86 17.38 5.42
N THR A 263 13.69 16.10 5.74
CA THR A 263 14.01 15.02 4.79
C THR A 263 13.00 15.04 3.63
N PRO A 264 13.48 15.02 2.36
CA PRO A 264 12.59 14.94 1.20
C PRO A 264 11.79 13.64 1.18
N ALA A 265 10.50 13.75 0.89
CA ALA A 265 9.62 12.60 0.80
C ALA A 265 8.71 12.70 -0.43
N PHE A 266 8.58 11.59 -1.17
CA PHE A 266 7.58 11.43 -2.21
C PHE A 266 6.36 10.71 -1.64
N VAL A 267 5.17 11.30 -1.78
CA VAL A 267 3.89 10.72 -1.39
C VAL A 267 3.06 10.56 -2.65
N HIS A 268 2.84 9.31 -3.12
CA HIS A 268 2.22 9.11 -4.42
C HIS A 268 1.59 7.73 -4.58
N GLY A 269 0.28 7.71 -4.89
CA GLY A 269 -0.53 6.51 -5.02
C GLY A 269 -0.77 5.78 -3.71
N GLY A 270 -1.92 5.15 -3.55
CA GLY A 270 -2.32 4.54 -2.28
C GLY A 270 -3.19 3.28 -2.38
N PRO A 271 -2.82 2.27 -3.19
CA PRO A 271 -3.61 1.05 -3.29
C PRO A 271 -3.63 0.29 -1.97
N PHE A 272 -4.80 -0.28 -1.61
CA PHE A 272 -4.92 -1.09 -0.40
C PHE A 272 -4.19 -2.43 -0.55
N ALA A 273 -3.51 -2.88 0.52
CA ALA A 273 -2.74 -4.11 0.48
C ALA A 273 -3.56 -5.38 0.71
N ASN A 274 -4.78 -5.30 1.21
CA ASN A 274 -5.66 -6.45 1.39
C ASN A 274 -6.49 -6.80 0.14
N ILE A 275 -6.50 -5.94 -0.88
CA ILE A 275 -7.27 -6.12 -2.13
C ILE A 275 -6.50 -5.73 -3.39
N ALA A 276 -5.36 -5.06 -3.26
CA ALA A 276 -4.43 -4.67 -4.31
C ALA A 276 -3.00 -4.88 -3.82
N HIS A 277 -1.99 -4.35 -4.53
CA HIS A 277 -0.58 -4.60 -4.18
C HIS A 277 -0.03 -3.78 -3.01
N GLY A 278 -0.74 -2.73 -2.57
CA GLY A 278 -0.46 -2.07 -1.31
C GLY A 278 0.85 -1.27 -1.21
N CYS A 279 1.38 -0.80 -2.34
CA CYS A 279 2.65 -0.08 -2.40
C CYS A 279 2.47 1.27 -3.10
N ASN A 280 3.31 2.25 -2.78
CA ASN A 280 3.37 3.50 -3.53
C ASN A 280 3.81 3.27 -4.99
N SER A 281 3.76 4.31 -5.81
CA SER A 281 4.04 4.19 -7.24
C SER A 281 5.49 3.80 -7.53
N ILE A 282 5.68 3.14 -8.66
CA ILE A 282 7.01 2.87 -9.24
C ILE A 282 7.74 4.19 -9.50
N LEU A 283 7.05 5.19 -10.07
CA LEU A 283 7.66 6.48 -10.37
C LEU A 283 8.18 7.18 -9.12
N ALA A 284 7.42 7.21 -8.02
CA ALA A 284 7.91 7.79 -6.76
C ALA A 284 9.15 7.05 -6.23
N THR A 285 9.13 5.71 -6.27
CA THR A 285 10.27 4.90 -5.80
C THR A 285 11.50 5.08 -6.70
N LYS A 286 11.35 5.05 -8.03
CA LYS A 286 12.46 5.29 -8.97
C LYS A 286 13.03 6.69 -8.85
N THR A 287 12.16 7.70 -8.78
CA THR A 287 12.59 9.10 -8.58
C THR A 287 13.42 9.22 -7.30
N ALA A 288 12.95 8.64 -6.20
CA ALA A 288 13.70 8.62 -4.94
C ALA A 288 15.06 7.90 -5.08
N LEU A 289 15.10 6.75 -5.76
CA LEU A 289 16.33 5.97 -6.00
C LEU A 289 17.39 6.73 -6.79
N HIS A 290 16.98 7.56 -7.75
CA HIS A 290 17.90 8.38 -8.54
C HIS A 290 18.35 9.69 -7.85
N LEU A 291 17.69 10.07 -6.76
CA LEU A 291 17.95 11.32 -6.04
C LEU A 291 18.61 11.12 -4.68
N GLY A 292 18.50 9.95 -4.08
CA GLY A 292 19.08 9.59 -2.79
C GLY A 292 20.05 8.42 -2.87
N ASP A 293 21.05 8.40 -1.97
CA ASP A 293 21.91 7.23 -1.81
C ASP A 293 21.17 6.08 -1.12
N TYR A 294 20.19 6.43 -0.30
CA TYR A 294 19.27 5.51 0.37
C TYR A 294 17.82 5.94 0.16
N VAL A 295 16.95 4.98 -0.02
CA VAL A 295 15.50 5.18 -0.12
C VAL A 295 14.80 4.31 0.91
N VAL A 296 13.96 4.92 1.73
CA VAL A 296 13.10 4.19 2.68
C VAL A 296 11.67 4.22 2.15
N THR A 297 11.09 3.05 1.96
CA THR A 297 9.71 2.90 1.50
C THR A 297 8.96 1.89 2.36
N GLU A 298 7.62 1.89 2.27
CA GLU A 298 6.79 0.95 3.02
C GLU A 298 5.83 0.17 2.12
N ALA A 299 5.38 -0.97 2.62
CA ALA A 299 4.26 -1.72 2.08
C ALA A 299 3.11 -1.80 3.08
N GLY A 300 1.87 -1.87 2.60
CA GLY A 300 0.67 -1.87 3.45
C GLY A 300 0.53 -3.10 4.31
N PHE A 301 0.06 -2.94 5.54
CA PHE A 301 -0.14 -4.01 6.51
C PHE A 301 1.16 -4.78 6.83
N GLY A 302 1.08 -6.10 7.01
CA GLY A 302 2.20 -6.94 7.39
C GLY A 302 3.03 -7.47 6.23
N GLY A 303 4.13 -8.13 6.58
CA GLY A 303 5.02 -8.77 5.61
C GLY A 303 4.36 -9.87 4.80
N ASP A 304 3.31 -10.49 5.34
CA ASP A 304 2.50 -11.52 4.67
C ASP A 304 1.55 -10.97 3.59
N LEU A 305 1.27 -9.69 3.58
CA LEU A 305 0.40 -9.04 2.59
C LEU A 305 1.17 -8.02 1.74
N GLY A 306 1.33 -6.80 2.24
CA GLY A 306 2.00 -5.75 1.48
C GLY A 306 3.46 -6.06 1.22
N GLY A 307 4.17 -6.66 2.19
CA GLY A 307 5.57 -7.06 2.02
C GLY A 307 5.75 -8.10 0.91
N GLU A 308 4.96 -9.16 0.93
CA GLU A 308 4.94 -10.19 -0.13
C GLU A 308 4.63 -9.55 -1.50
N LYS A 309 3.59 -8.72 -1.59
CA LYS A 309 3.19 -8.09 -2.85
C LYS A 309 4.19 -7.06 -3.37
N PHE A 310 4.91 -6.40 -2.47
CA PHE A 310 6.03 -5.57 -2.88
C PHE A 310 7.07 -6.41 -3.62
N LEU A 311 7.41 -7.59 -3.08
CA LEU A 311 8.45 -8.45 -3.61
C LEU A 311 8.01 -9.22 -4.87
N ASP A 312 6.76 -9.71 -4.91
CA ASP A 312 6.28 -10.56 -6.01
C ASP A 312 5.50 -9.82 -7.09
N ILE A 313 4.99 -8.59 -6.82
CA ILE A 313 4.26 -7.79 -7.82
C ILE A 313 5.03 -6.51 -8.21
N LYS A 314 5.47 -5.71 -7.22
CA LYS A 314 6.12 -4.43 -7.52
C LYS A 314 7.55 -4.59 -8.01
N VAL A 315 8.36 -5.43 -7.37
CA VAL A 315 9.79 -5.66 -7.73
C VAL A 315 9.96 -6.07 -9.19
N PRO A 316 9.17 -7.00 -9.76
CA PRO A 316 9.30 -7.34 -11.18
C PRO A 316 9.09 -6.15 -12.14
N SER A 317 8.19 -5.22 -11.77
CA SER A 317 7.93 -4.01 -12.57
C SER A 317 8.89 -2.86 -12.26
N LEU A 318 9.38 -2.78 -11.04
CA LEU A 318 10.36 -1.78 -10.60
C LEU A 318 11.76 -2.08 -11.15
N GLY A 319 12.11 -3.37 -11.30
CA GLY A 319 13.44 -3.81 -11.74
C GLY A 319 14.49 -3.80 -10.63
N LYS A 320 14.11 -3.48 -9.38
CA LYS A 320 15.03 -3.42 -8.24
C LYS A 320 14.37 -4.03 -6.99
N ALA A 321 15.04 -5.02 -6.39
CA ALA A 321 14.69 -5.57 -5.10
C ALA A 321 15.22 -4.68 -3.96
N PRO A 322 14.60 -4.73 -2.76
CA PRO A 322 15.15 -4.07 -1.58
C PRO A 322 16.54 -4.63 -1.22
N ASP A 323 17.44 -3.73 -0.80
CA ASP A 323 18.76 -4.08 -0.26
C ASP A 323 18.65 -4.53 1.20
N ALA A 324 17.60 -4.12 1.92
CA ALA A 324 17.24 -4.61 3.26
C ALA A 324 15.74 -4.49 3.52
N VAL A 325 15.23 -5.31 4.44
CA VAL A 325 13.87 -5.24 4.97
C VAL A 325 13.90 -4.94 6.46
N VAL A 326 13.13 -3.96 6.90
CA VAL A 326 12.89 -3.66 8.32
C VAL A 326 11.51 -4.16 8.70
N ILE A 327 11.42 -5.03 9.70
CA ILE A 327 10.15 -5.52 10.25
C ILE A 327 9.85 -4.78 11.54
N VAL A 328 8.80 -3.98 11.53
CA VAL A 328 8.34 -3.26 12.71
C VAL A 328 7.47 -4.17 13.56
N ALA A 329 7.79 -4.23 14.85
CA ALA A 329 7.01 -4.93 15.86
C ALA A 329 6.79 -4.04 17.08
N THR A 330 5.69 -4.24 17.79
CA THR A 330 5.43 -3.62 19.10
C THR A 330 5.15 -4.68 20.14
N ILE A 331 5.59 -4.44 21.36
CA ILE A 331 5.37 -5.35 22.49
C ILE A 331 3.87 -5.59 22.69
N ARG A 332 3.05 -4.55 22.64
CA ARG A 332 1.61 -4.66 22.82
C ARG A 332 0.92 -5.46 21.71
N ALA A 333 1.36 -5.31 20.45
CA ALA A 333 0.80 -6.11 19.35
C ALA A 333 1.20 -7.59 19.49
N LEU A 334 2.44 -7.88 19.87
CA LEU A 334 2.88 -9.25 20.14
C LEU A 334 2.15 -9.87 21.35
N LYS A 335 1.93 -9.13 22.44
CA LYS A 335 1.09 -9.62 23.55
C LYS A 335 -0.32 -9.98 23.08
N MET A 336 -0.91 -9.18 22.22
CA MET A 336 -2.23 -9.48 21.64
C MET A 336 -2.19 -10.72 20.74
N HIS A 337 -1.16 -10.89 19.92
CA HIS A 337 -0.92 -12.13 19.16
C HIS A 337 -0.70 -13.34 20.06
N GLY A 338 -0.21 -13.14 21.28
CA GLY A 338 -0.10 -14.16 22.33
C GLY A 338 -1.40 -14.47 23.05
N GLY A 339 -2.48 -13.76 22.72
CA GLY A 339 -3.82 -14.00 23.26
C GLY A 339 -4.25 -13.06 24.38
N LEU A 340 -3.47 -12.01 24.69
CA LEU A 340 -3.84 -11.02 25.71
C LEU A 340 -4.93 -10.08 25.18
N ALA A 341 -5.91 -9.77 26.01
CA ALA A 341 -7.01 -8.87 25.65
C ALA A 341 -6.51 -7.40 25.54
N LYS A 342 -7.21 -6.60 24.71
CA LYS A 342 -6.79 -5.22 24.40
C LYS A 342 -6.69 -4.31 25.63
N ASP A 343 -7.57 -4.48 26.59
CA ASP A 343 -7.63 -3.71 27.84
C ASP A 343 -6.49 -4.06 28.82
N GLN A 344 -5.80 -5.18 28.63
CA GLN A 344 -4.69 -5.65 29.46
C GLN A 344 -3.31 -5.38 28.86
N LEU A 345 -3.21 -4.78 27.67
CA LEU A 345 -1.94 -4.59 26.95
C LEU A 345 -0.95 -3.65 27.64
N ALA A 346 -1.43 -2.80 28.56
CA ALA A 346 -0.59 -1.90 29.35
C ALA A 346 0.18 -2.61 30.48
N GLU A 347 -0.23 -3.81 30.87
CA GLU A 347 0.40 -4.58 31.96
C GLU A 347 1.55 -5.44 31.42
N GLU A 348 2.62 -5.57 32.23
CA GLU A 348 3.72 -6.49 31.89
C GLU A 348 3.20 -7.93 31.78
N ASN A 349 3.47 -8.59 30.64
CA ASN A 349 3.07 -9.98 30.42
C ASN A 349 4.06 -10.73 29.54
N LEU A 350 5.12 -11.25 30.17
CA LEU A 350 6.17 -12.00 29.49
C LEU A 350 5.66 -13.29 28.82
N PRO A 351 4.76 -14.11 29.44
CA PRO A 351 4.23 -15.31 28.79
C PRO A 351 3.45 -15.00 27.51
N ALA A 352 2.59 -13.98 27.50
CA ALA A 352 1.85 -13.58 26.30
C ALA A 352 2.81 -13.06 25.22
N LEU A 353 3.80 -12.25 25.58
CA LEU A 353 4.83 -11.75 24.66
C LEU A 353 5.61 -12.91 24.03
N GLN A 354 6.06 -13.87 24.83
CA GLN A 354 6.81 -15.04 24.35
C GLN A 354 5.98 -15.89 23.38
N LYS A 355 4.69 -16.11 23.69
CA LYS A 355 3.79 -16.82 22.78
C LYS A 355 3.54 -16.04 21.48
N GLY A 356 3.34 -14.72 21.57
CA GLY A 356 3.08 -13.85 20.42
C GLY A 356 4.30 -13.65 19.52
N PHE A 357 5.52 -13.85 20.05
CA PHE A 357 6.76 -13.80 19.26
C PHE A 357 6.73 -14.72 18.03
N ALA A 358 6.00 -15.83 18.08
CA ALA A 358 5.84 -16.73 16.94
C ALA A 358 5.29 -16.02 15.67
N ASN A 359 4.49 -14.96 15.82
CA ASN A 359 4.07 -14.13 14.69
C ASN A 359 5.23 -13.38 14.06
N LEU A 360 6.04 -12.68 14.86
CA LEU A 360 7.25 -12.00 14.39
C LEU A 360 8.25 -12.99 13.76
N GLU A 361 8.49 -14.12 14.39
CA GLU A 361 9.34 -15.19 13.85
C GLU A 361 8.91 -15.61 12.45
N LYS A 362 7.60 -15.79 12.23
CA LYS A 362 7.07 -16.13 10.90
C LYS A 362 7.34 -15.03 9.87
N HIS A 363 7.15 -13.77 10.23
CA HIS A 363 7.47 -12.65 9.34
C HIS A 363 8.96 -12.54 9.00
N ILE A 364 9.85 -12.81 9.98
CA ILE A 364 11.30 -12.91 9.75
C ILE A 364 11.61 -14.01 8.75
N GLN A 365 11.05 -15.20 8.94
CA GLN A 365 11.23 -16.34 8.04
C GLN A 365 10.73 -16.01 6.62
N ASN A 366 9.58 -15.34 6.50
CA ASN A 366 9.00 -14.93 5.23
C ASN A 366 9.94 -14.00 4.45
N MET A 367 10.47 -12.96 5.10
CA MET A 367 11.34 -12.00 4.41
C MET A 367 12.72 -12.61 4.08
N ARG A 368 13.27 -13.45 4.95
CA ARG A 368 14.52 -14.18 4.69
C ARG A 368 14.42 -15.16 3.52
N ARG A 369 13.19 -15.64 3.19
CA ARG A 369 12.96 -16.52 2.04
C ARG A 369 13.37 -15.90 0.72
N TYR A 370 13.35 -14.57 0.64
CA TYR A 370 13.75 -13.80 -0.56
C TYR A 370 15.26 -13.49 -0.62
N ASP A 371 16.06 -14.03 0.31
CA ASP A 371 17.50 -13.77 0.44
C ASP A 371 17.85 -12.28 0.62
N ILE A 372 16.99 -11.53 1.30
CA ILE A 372 17.20 -10.12 1.66
C ILE A 372 17.60 -10.03 3.14
N PRO A 373 18.55 -9.17 3.53
CA PRO A 373 18.84 -8.87 4.93
C PRO A 373 17.60 -8.37 5.67
N VAL A 374 17.40 -8.86 6.89
CA VAL A 374 16.25 -8.50 7.74
C VAL A 374 16.74 -7.91 9.04
N VAL A 375 16.20 -6.75 9.41
CA VAL A 375 16.41 -6.09 10.71
C VAL A 375 15.04 -5.93 11.37
N VAL A 376 14.96 -6.19 12.67
CA VAL A 376 13.74 -5.96 13.46
C VAL A 376 13.82 -4.59 14.14
N ALA A 377 12.77 -3.78 14.00
CA ALA A 377 12.60 -2.53 14.72
C ALA A 377 11.51 -2.70 15.79
N ILE A 378 11.89 -2.63 17.05
CA ILE A 378 10.93 -2.56 18.18
C ILE A 378 10.49 -1.11 18.29
N ASN A 379 9.26 -0.80 17.91
CA ASN A 379 8.68 0.53 18.08
C ASN A 379 8.19 0.67 19.53
N GLU A 380 8.94 1.45 20.33
CA GLU A 380 8.76 1.61 21.77
C GLU A 380 7.51 2.44 22.10
N PHE A 381 6.77 1.98 23.10
CA PHE A 381 5.69 2.74 23.74
C PHE A 381 6.01 2.97 25.22
N THR A 382 5.49 4.05 25.77
CA THR A 382 5.76 4.48 27.15
C THR A 382 5.40 3.47 28.25
N GLN A 383 4.60 2.46 27.90
CA GLN A 383 4.14 1.40 28.81
C GLN A 383 4.96 0.11 28.69
N ASP A 384 5.87 0.05 27.73
CA ASP A 384 6.71 -1.14 27.53
C ASP A 384 7.74 -1.24 28.66
N THR A 385 7.88 -2.44 29.25
CA THR A 385 8.83 -2.64 30.36
C THR A 385 10.19 -3.09 29.84
N GLU A 386 11.24 -2.79 30.61
CA GLU A 386 12.61 -3.24 30.30
C GLU A 386 12.70 -4.76 30.10
N LYS A 387 11.97 -5.54 30.93
CA LYS A 387 11.96 -7.00 30.82
C LYS A 387 11.31 -7.49 29.52
N GLU A 388 10.23 -6.85 29.09
CA GLU A 388 9.58 -7.17 27.83
C GLU A 388 10.49 -6.84 26.63
N ILE A 389 11.13 -5.67 26.66
CA ILE A 389 12.11 -5.26 25.64
C ILE A 389 13.28 -6.24 25.58
N GLN A 390 13.83 -6.61 26.73
CA GLN A 390 14.96 -7.54 26.81
C GLN A 390 14.59 -8.93 26.30
N LEU A 391 13.41 -9.47 26.70
CA LEU A 391 12.91 -10.75 26.19
C LEU A 391 12.83 -10.78 24.67
N LEU A 392 12.31 -9.70 24.08
CA LEU A 392 12.15 -9.63 22.63
C LEU A 392 13.50 -9.52 21.91
N LYS A 393 14.45 -8.76 22.47
CA LYS A 393 15.83 -8.69 21.94
C LYS A 393 16.53 -10.05 21.99
N GLU A 394 16.46 -10.76 23.11
CA GLU A 394 17.05 -12.10 23.27
C GLU A 394 16.43 -13.11 22.29
N ALA A 395 15.11 -13.06 22.11
CA ALA A 395 14.43 -13.93 21.15
C ALA A 395 14.89 -13.66 19.69
N CYS A 396 15.02 -12.41 19.28
CA CYS A 396 15.56 -12.04 17.97
C CYS A 396 17.03 -12.47 17.81
N GLN A 397 17.87 -12.27 18.83
CA GLN A 397 19.28 -12.71 18.82
C GLN A 397 19.39 -14.22 18.68
N THR A 398 18.54 -15.00 19.33
CA THR A 398 18.48 -16.47 19.18
C THR A 398 18.18 -16.90 17.74
N LEU A 399 17.40 -16.10 17.00
CA LEU A 399 17.16 -16.32 15.57
C LEU A 399 18.28 -15.77 14.67
N GLY A 400 19.31 -15.13 15.26
CA GLY A 400 20.38 -14.48 14.51
C GLY A 400 19.86 -13.34 13.64
N VAL A 401 18.93 -12.53 14.16
CA VAL A 401 18.38 -11.34 13.49
C VAL A 401 18.77 -10.10 14.27
N PRO A 402 19.38 -9.10 13.63
CA PRO A 402 19.62 -7.79 14.25
C PRO A 402 18.30 -7.15 14.69
N VAL A 403 18.31 -6.57 15.88
CA VAL A 403 17.14 -5.95 16.47
C VAL A 403 17.51 -4.66 17.19
N GLU A 404 16.77 -3.59 16.90
CA GLU A 404 16.97 -2.28 17.51
C GLU A 404 15.67 -1.74 18.11
N LEU A 405 15.80 -1.10 19.27
CA LEU A 405 14.72 -0.32 19.87
C LEU A 405 14.67 1.05 19.20
N THR A 406 13.48 1.53 18.88
CA THR A 406 13.29 2.84 18.28
C THR A 406 12.25 3.67 19.02
N SER A 407 12.57 4.94 19.29
CA SER A 407 11.70 5.93 19.92
C SER A 407 11.42 7.12 18.99
N VAL A 408 11.30 6.86 17.70
CA VAL A 408 11.15 7.89 16.66
C VAL A 408 9.87 8.72 16.80
N TRP A 409 8.81 8.17 17.40
CA TRP A 409 7.62 8.96 17.69
C TRP A 409 7.92 10.13 18.62
N ALA A 410 8.71 9.91 19.66
CA ALA A 410 9.04 10.91 20.67
C ALA A 410 10.24 11.79 20.32
N GLN A 411 11.20 11.25 19.55
CA GLN A 411 12.52 11.86 19.34
C GLN A 411 12.86 12.11 17.85
N GLY A 412 11.90 11.87 16.93
CA GLY A 412 12.20 12.00 15.50
C GLY A 412 13.34 11.09 15.06
N GLY A 413 14.16 11.52 14.11
CA GLY A 413 15.30 10.76 13.58
C GLY A 413 16.31 10.35 14.66
N ALA A 414 16.53 11.16 15.69
CA ALA A 414 17.45 10.83 16.79
C ALA A 414 17.10 9.50 17.47
N GLY A 415 15.79 9.22 17.61
CA GLY A 415 15.29 7.96 18.18
C GLY A 415 15.47 6.74 17.29
N GLY A 416 15.95 6.91 16.06
CA GLY A 416 16.17 5.85 15.05
C GLY A 416 17.62 5.64 14.65
N THR A 417 18.59 6.38 15.19
CA THR A 417 19.99 6.36 14.71
C THR A 417 20.68 5.01 14.84
N ASN A 418 20.40 4.23 15.87
CA ASN A 418 20.93 2.86 16.00
C ASN A 418 20.35 1.94 14.93
N LEU A 419 19.03 2.00 14.71
CA LEU A 419 18.38 1.26 13.64
C LEU A 419 18.99 1.61 12.28
N ALA A 420 19.21 2.90 12.00
CA ALA A 420 19.83 3.36 10.76
C ALA A 420 21.23 2.77 10.57
N LYS A 421 22.09 2.78 11.59
CA LYS A 421 23.44 2.20 11.55
C LYS A 421 23.39 0.69 11.30
N THR A 422 22.53 -0.03 12.00
CA THR A 422 22.35 -1.48 11.85
C THR A 422 21.87 -1.84 10.44
N VAL A 423 20.89 -1.10 9.90
CA VAL A 423 20.40 -1.32 8.53
C VAL A 423 21.50 -1.08 7.50
N VAL A 424 22.28 0.00 7.63
CA VAL A 424 23.42 0.27 6.73
C VAL A 424 24.45 -0.85 6.81
N ALA A 425 24.82 -1.30 8.00
CA ALA A 425 25.79 -2.39 8.19
C ALA A 425 25.31 -3.70 7.52
N GLU A 426 24.02 -4.04 7.68
CA GLU A 426 23.43 -5.24 7.05
C GLU A 426 23.41 -5.14 5.51
N ILE A 427 23.16 -3.95 4.96
CA ILE A 427 23.22 -3.71 3.50
C ILE A 427 24.64 -3.88 3.00
N GLU A 428 25.63 -3.29 3.69
CA GLU A 428 27.06 -3.35 3.29
C GLU A 428 27.63 -4.76 3.43
N ALA A 429 27.16 -5.55 4.38
CA ALA A 429 27.61 -6.93 4.60
C ALA A 429 26.93 -7.95 3.66
N ASN A 430 25.83 -7.57 3.00
CA ASN A 430 25.05 -8.50 2.20
C ASN A 430 25.75 -8.93 0.90
N THR A 431 25.89 -10.23 0.71
CA THR A 431 26.42 -10.84 -0.52
C THR A 431 25.37 -11.65 -1.29
N LYS A 432 24.16 -11.79 -0.75
CA LYS A 432 23.09 -12.58 -1.35
C LYS A 432 22.37 -11.77 -2.43
N GLN A 433 21.73 -12.49 -3.35
CA GLN A 433 20.89 -11.92 -4.38
C GLN A 433 19.43 -12.30 -4.15
N PHE A 434 18.54 -11.37 -4.42
CA PHE A 434 17.09 -11.56 -4.34
C PHE A 434 16.63 -12.82 -5.10
N GLN A 435 15.78 -13.61 -4.43
CA GLN A 435 15.15 -14.80 -5.00
C GLN A 435 13.62 -14.65 -4.96
N PRO A 436 12.94 -14.69 -6.11
CA PRO A 436 11.48 -14.61 -6.14
C PRO A 436 10.85 -15.84 -5.46
N LEU A 437 9.64 -15.67 -4.96
CA LEU A 437 8.91 -16.75 -4.29
C LEU A 437 8.51 -17.87 -5.27
N TYR A 438 8.09 -17.50 -6.47
CA TYR A 438 7.66 -18.41 -7.54
C TYR A 438 8.13 -17.92 -8.91
N ASN A 439 8.10 -18.86 -9.88
CA ASN A 439 8.39 -18.53 -11.27
C ASN A 439 7.11 -18.05 -11.98
N PRO A 440 7.14 -16.98 -12.79
CA PRO A 440 5.98 -16.54 -13.58
C PRO A 440 5.36 -17.65 -14.46
N ARG A 441 6.14 -18.64 -14.89
CA ARG A 441 5.68 -19.75 -15.74
C ARG A 441 4.91 -20.85 -14.98
N GLN A 442 4.88 -20.82 -13.66
CA GLN A 442 4.07 -21.75 -12.89
C GLN A 442 2.57 -21.47 -13.11
N THR A 443 1.74 -22.48 -12.88
CA THR A 443 0.29 -22.32 -12.98
C THR A 443 -0.24 -21.35 -11.91
N ILE A 444 -1.45 -20.86 -12.09
CA ILE A 444 -2.11 -19.99 -11.09
C ILE A 444 -2.20 -20.72 -9.75
N GLU A 445 -2.57 -22.02 -9.76
CA GLU A 445 -2.68 -22.86 -8.57
C GLU A 445 -1.33 -23.03 -7.85
N GLU A 446 -0.25 -23.31 -8.60
CA GLU A 446 1.09 -23.47 -8.03
C GLU A 446 1.59 -22.18 -7.37
N LYS A 447 1.35 -21.02 -7.99
CA LYS A 447 1.69 -19.71 -7.40
C LYS A 447 0.93 -19.46 -6.10
N ILE A 448 -0.40 -19.68 -6.12
CA ILE A 448 -1.23 -19.53 -4.92
C ILE A 448 -0.79 -20.50 -3.84
N GLN A 449 -0.50 -21.75 -4.20
CA GLN A 449 -0.01 -22.76 -3.26
C GLN A 449 1.33 -22.35 -2.63
N ALA A 450 2.27 -21.79 -3.42
CA ALA A 450 3.54 -21.28 -2.92
C ALA A 450 3.35 -20.17 -1.88
N ILE A 451 2.45 -19.22 -2.14
CA ILE A 451 2.13 -18.15 -1.19
C ILE A 451 1.51 -18.72 0.09
N VAL A 452 0.52 -19.60 -0.03
CA VAL A 452 -0.19 -20.20 1.13
C VAL A 452 0.75 -20.99 2.01
N GLN A 453 1.58 -21.87 1.43
CA GLN A 453 2.48 -22.71 2.21
C GLN A 453 3.67 -21.94 2.76
N THR A 454 4.32 -21.13 1.94
CA THR A 454 5.58 -20.49 2.33
C THR A 454 5.35 -19.24 3.16
N ILE A 455 4.44 -18.36 2.73
CA ILE A 455 4.23 -17.04 3.39
C ILE A 455 3.24 -17.16 4.55
N TYR A 456 2.11 -17.83 4.35
CA TYR A 456 1.09 -17.92 5.40
C TYR A 456 1.35 -19.09 6.38
N GLY A 457 2.02 -20.13 5.94
CA GLY A 457 2.24 -21.35 6.74
C GLY A 457 1.01 -22.25 6.78
N GLY A 458 0.09 -22.11 5.83
CA GLY A 458 -1.05 -23.00 5.64
C GLY A 458 -0.65 -24.32 4.98
N GLU A 459 -1.50 -25.34 5.12
CA GLU A 459 -1.24 -26.67 4.52
C GLU A 459 -1.48 -26.64 3.01
N GLN A 460 -2.59 -26.02 2.57
CA GLN A 460 -2.97 -25.99 1.17
C GLN A 460 -3.97 -24.88 0.85
N ALA A 461 -4.07 -24.55 -0.43
CA ALA A 461 -5.15 -23.78 -1.00
C ALA A 461 -6.22 -24.70 -1.59
N ILE A 462 -7.50 -24.40 -1.35
CA ILE A 462 -8.65 -25.08 -1.95
C ILE A 462 -9.36 -24.10 -2.87
N PHE A 463 -9.79 -24.55 -4.03
CA PHE A 463 -10.43 -23.70 -5.05
C PHE A 463 -11.91 -24.06 -5.16
N SER A 464 -12.78 -23.06 -5.04
CA SER A 464 -14.20 -23.23 -5.30
C SER A 464 -14.46 -23.64 -6.76
N PRO A 465 -15.61 -24.24 -7.10
CA PRO A 465 -15.95 -24.55 -8.49
C PRO A 465 -15.90 -23.30 -9.40
N LYS A 466 -16.26 -22.13 -8.88
CA LYS A 466 -16.15 -20.84 -9.58
C LYS A 466 -14.69 -20.51 -9.88
N ALA A 467 -13.83 -20.59 -8.89
CA ALA A 467 -12.40 -20.32 -9.04
C ALA A 467 -11.73 -21.29 -10.03
N GLN A 468 -12.02 -22.57 -9.96
CA GLN A 468 -11.50 -23.57 -10.91
C GLN A 468 -11.87 -23.24 -12.37
N LYS A 469 -13.13 -22.87 -12.60
CA LYS A 469 -13.57 -22.42 -13.92
C LYS A 469 -12.84 -21.17 -14.38
N GLN A 470 -12.67 -20.18 -13.50
CA GLN A 470 -11.94 -18.95 -13.81
C GLN A 470 -10.47 -19.22 -14.12
N ILE A 471 -9.79 -20.15 -13.41
CA ILE A 471 -8.43 -20.57 -13.72
C ILE A 471 -8.34 -21.10 -15.16
N ALA A 472 -9.26 -21.99 -15.55
CA ALA A 472 -9.28 -22.51 -16.90
C ALA A 472 -9.50 -21.41 -17.95
N ASP A 473 -10.44 -20.49 -17.71
CA ASP A 473 -10.72 -19.36 -18.59
C ASP A 473 -9.50 -18.41 -18.69
N PHE A 474 -8.81 -18.13 -17.58
CA PHE A 474 -7.62 -17.25 -17.55
C PHE A 474 -6.42 -17.88 -18.25
N THR A 475 -6.20 -19.18 -18.07
CA THR A 475 -5.16 -19.93 -18.77
C THR A 475 -5.41 -19.92 -20.29
N LYS A 476 -6.67 -20.13 -20.71
CA LYS A 476 -7.06 -20.04 -22.13
C LYS A 476 -6.78 -18.66 -22.73
N ASN A 477 -6.92 -17.59 -21.94
CA ASN A 477 -6.65 -16.21 -22.38
C ASN A 477 -5.15 -15.82 -22.27
N GLY A 478 -4.26 -16.71 -21.79
CA GLY A 478 -2.84 -16.44 -21.64
C GLY A 478 -2.49 -15.55 -20.43
N TRP A 479 -3.38 -15.46 -19.43
CA TRP A 479 -3.18 -14.64 -18.23
C TRP A 479 -2.52 -15.40 -17.08
N ASP A 480 -2.26 -16.69 -17.24
CA ASP A 480 -1.61 -17.55 -16.25
C ASP A 480 -0.18 -17.13 -15.91
N GLN A 481 0.48 -16.32 -16.75
CA GLN A 481 1.81 -15.77 -16.48
C GLN A 481 1.82 -14.61 -15.46
N LEU A 482 0.64 -14.03 -15.17
CA LEU A 482 0.54 -12.88 -14.27
C LEU A 482 0.81 -13.29 -12.81
N PRO A 483 1.39 -12.39 -11.98
CA PRO A 483 1.54 -12.61 -10.54
C PRO A 483 0.19 -12.62 -9.84
N ILE A 484 0.18 -13.21 -8.65
CA ILE A 484 -1.01 -13.36 -7.82
C ILE A 484 -1.04 -12.29 -6.73
N CYS A 485 -2.17 -11.62 -6.62
CA CYS A 485 -2.48 -10.69 -5.53
C CYS A 485 -3.51 -11.33 -4.59
N MET A 486 -3.05 -11.92 -3.49
CA MET A 486 -3.94 -12.53 -2.51
C MET A 486 -4.74 -11.45 -1.76
N ALA A 487 -6.06 -11.53 -1.81
CA ALA A 487 -6.96 -10.67 -1.07
C ALA A 487 -7.52 -11.42 0.15
N LYS A 488 -7.02 -11.10 1.32
CA LYS A 488 -7.38 -11.73 2.60
C LYS A 488 -7.43 -10.72 3.74
N THR A 489 -7.88 -11.17 4.91
CA THR A 489 -7.78 -10.38 6.14
C THR A 489 -6.33 -10.01 6.44
N GLN A 490 -6.10 -8.80 6.92
CA GLN A 490 -4.78 -8.33 7.36
C GLN A 490 -4.42 -8.78 8.79
N TYR A 491 -5.39 -9.24 9.57
CA TYR A 491 -5.22 -9.48 11.01
C TYR A 491 -4.64 -10.85 11.35
N SER A 492 -4.56 -11.75 10.38
CA SER A 492 -4.08 -13.12 10.57
C SER A 492 -3.24 -13.57 9.39
N LEU A 493 -2.34 -14.51 9.62
CA LEU A 493 -1.67 -15.27 8.54
C LEU A 493 -2.66 -16.15 7.77
N SER A 494 -3.78 -16.58 8.39
CA SER A 494 -4.87 -17.29 7.71
C SER A 494 -5.89 -16.33 7.08
N ASP A 495 -6.96 -16.87 6.50
CA ASP A 495 -8.13 -16.13 6.02
C ASP A 495 -9.21 -15.87 7.11
N ASP A 496 -8.96 -16.36 8.34
CA ASP A 496 -9.80 -16.14 9.51
C ASP A 496 -9.17 -15.05 10.41
N PRO A 497 -9.79 -13.85 10.55
CA PRO A 497 -9.24 -12.75 11.34
C PRO A 497 -9.13 -13.04 12.84
N GLN A 498 -9.76 -14.09 13.34
CA GLN A 498 -9.73 -14.47 14.76
C GLN A 498 -8.53 -15.37 15.09
N LYS A 499 -7.88 -15.97 14.10
CA LYS A 499 -6.68 -16.81 14.29
C LYS A 499 -5.43 -15.94 14.39
N LEU A 500 -5.21 -15.38 15.58
CA LEU A 500 -4.04 -14.53 15.86
C LEU A 500 -2.75 -15.35 16.03
N GLY A 501 -1.63 -14.65 16.08
CA GLY A 501 -0.32 -15.27 16.29
C GLY A 501 0.20 -16.00 15.06
N ARG A 502 0.59 -17.25 15.22
CA ARG A 502 1.05 -18.14 14.14
C ARG A 502 0.15 -19.38 14.09
N PRO A 503 -1.00 -19.29 13.39
CA PRO A 503 -1.87 -20.46 13.21
C PRO A 503 -1.17 -21.55 12.41
N GLU A 504 -1.51 -22.79 12.70
CA GLU A 504 -1.02 -24.01 12.04
C GLU A 504 -2.20 -24.89 11.59
N GLY A 505 -1.97 -25.81 10.66
CA GLY A 505 -2.95 -26.80 10.24
C GLY A 505 -4.18 -26.19 9.56
N PHE A 506 -4.06 -25.06 8.89
CA PHE A 506 -5.19 -24.40 8.24
C PHE A 506 -5.10 -24.47 6.71
N THR A 507 -6.25 -24.37 6.09
CA THR A 507 -6.42 -24.32 4.64
C THR A 507 -6.98 -22.96 4.24
N ILE A 508 -6.51 -22.40 3.13
CA ILE A 508 -7.05 -21.17 2.54
C ILE A 508 -8.02 -21.54 1.42
N THR A 509 -9.23 -20.99 1.43
CA THR A 509 -10.21 -21.21 0.37
C THR A 509 -10.22 -20.04 -0.61
N ILE A 510 -9.84 -20.32 -1.85
CA ILE A 510 -9.96 -19.37 -2.96
C ILE A 510 -11.39 -19.41 -3.48
N ARG A 511 -12.16 -18.38 -3.19
CA ARG A 511 -13.56 -18.27 -3.54
C ARG A 511 -13.75 -17.87 -5.01
N GLU A 512 -12.94 -16.94 -5.46
CA GLU A 512 -13.04 -16.30 -6.77
C GLU A 512 -11.70 -15.68 -7.18
N LEU A 513 -11.48 -15.60 -8.49
CA LEU A 513 -10.37 -14.87 -9.08
C LEU A 513 -10.90 -13.67 -9.88
N VAL A 514 -10.23 -12.53 -9.77
CA VAL A 514 -10.58 -11.31 -10.51
C VAL A 514 -9.39 -10.86 -11.34
N PRO A 515 -9.56 -10.79 -12.68
CA PRO A 515 -8.48 -10.38 -13.56
C PRO A 515 -8.31 -8.86 -13.49
N LYS A 516 -7.12 -8.39 -13.16
CA LYS A 516 -6.70 -6.99 -13.20
C LYS A 516 -5.63 -6.86 -14.29
N ILE A 517 -6.04 -7.07 -15.53
CA ILE A 517 -5.12 -7.25 -16.68
C ILE A 517 -4.41 -5.95 -17.03
N GLY A 518 -5.06 -4.81 -16.86
CA GLY A 518 -4.43 -3.50 -16.99
C GLY A 518 -3.33 -3.28 -15.95
N ALA A 519 -3.60 -3.61 -14.70
CA ALA A 519 -2.61 -3.57 -13.63
C ALA A 519 -1.52 -4.65 -13.79
N GLY A 520 -1.86 -5.78 -14.41
CA GLY A 520 -0.93 -6.87 -14.68
C GLY A 520 -0.81 -7.88 -13.54
N PHE A 521 -1.91 -8.20 -12.84
CA PHE A 521 -1.98 -9.26 -11.82
C PHE A 521 -3.39 -9.86 -11.73
N ILE A 522 -3.49 -11.02 -11.09
CA ILE A 522 -4.76 -11.68 -10.78
C ILE A 522 -5.01 -11.56 -9.28
N VAL A 523 -6.19 -11.06 -8.90
CA VAL A 523 -6.62 -11.02 -7.50
C VAL A 523 -7.26 -12.34 -7.14
N ALA A 524 -6.75 -13.02 -6.11
CA ALA A 524 -7.32 -14.23 -5.54
C ALA A 524 -8.07 -13.87 -4.25
N LEU A 525 -9.40 -13.93 -4.30
CA LEU A 525 -10.27 -13.57 -3.18
C LEU A 525 -10.45 -14.75 -2.24
N THR A 526 -10.11 -14.54 -0.98
CA THR A 526 -10.41 -15.43 0.14
C THR A 526 -11.48 -14.78 1.02
N GLY A 527 -12.21 -15.56 1.82
CA GLY A 527 -13.15 -15.03 2.81
C GLY A 527 -14.06 -13.88 2.32
N ASP A 528 -14.53 -13.04 3.25
CA ASP A 528 -15.41 -11.90 2.96
C ASP A 528 -14.61 -10.59 2.85
N ILE A 529 -13.92 -10.41 1.74
CA ILE A 529 -13.19 -9.18 1.45
C ILE A 529 -14.10 -8.20 0.71
N LEU A 530 -14.20 -6.98 1.26
CA LEU A 530 -15.03 -5.91 0.73
C LEU A 530 -14.18 -4.83 0.06
N THR A 531 -14.51 -4.50 -1.17
CA THR A 531 -13.89 -3.41 -1.94
C THR A 531 -14.53 -2.04 -1.66
N MET A 532 -15.64 -2.02 -0.93
CA MET A 532 -16.28 -0.82 -0.38
C MET A 532 -16.44 -0.98 1.13
N PRO A 533 -15.53 -0.42 1.94
CA PRO A 533 -15.66 -0.44 3.41
C PRO A 533 -16.90 0.31 3.89
N GLY A 534 -17.38 -0.04 5.07
CA GLY A 534 -18.41 0.73 5.76
C GLY A 534 -17.82 1.62 6.85
N LEU A 535 -18.49 2.70 7.20
CA LEU A 535 -18.14 3.47 8.38
C LEU A 535 -18.36 2.63 9.65
N PRO A 536 -17.50 2.76 10.68
CA PRO A 536 -17.69 2.12 11.97
C PRO A 536 -18.84 2.77 12.75
N LYS A 537 -19.22 2.17 13.87
CA LYS A 537 -20.28 2.72 14.74
C LYS A 537 -19.97 4.15 15.23
N VAL A 538 -18.70 4.42 15.50
CA VAL A 538 -18.19 5.75 15.89
C VAL A 538 -17.09 6.10 14.89
N PRO A 539 -17.40 6.81 13.79
CA PRO A 539 -16.38 7.22 12.83
C PRO A 539 -15.52 8.37 13.36
N ALA A 540 -14.27 8.42 12.91
CA ALA A 540 -13.32 9.49 13.27
C ALA A 540 -13.86 10.90 12.93
N ALA A 541 -14.65 11.01 11.87
CA ALA A 541 -15.30 12.26 11.45
C ALA A 541 -16.13 12.95 12.54
N LEU A 542 -16.61 12.23 13.56
CA LEU A 542 -17.36 12.83 14.68
C LEU A 542 -16.49 13.72 15.59
N ASN A 543 -15.17 13.58 15.53
CA ASN A 543 -14.21 14.35 16.34
C ASN A 543 -13.50 15.44 15.54
N MET A 544 -13.75 15.52 14.23
CA MET A 544 -13.09 16.48 13.34
C MET A 544 -13.85 17.80 13.32
N ASP A 545 -13.11 18.90 13.35
CA ASP A 545 -13.65 20.26 13.23
C ASP A 545 -12.62 21.18 12.61
N VAL A 546 -13.04 22.38 12.24
CA VAL A 546 -12.22 23.46 11.71
C VAL A 546 -12.64 24.78 12.37
N ASP A 547 -11.66 25.55 12.84
CA ASP A 547 -11.91 26.85 13.43
C ASP A 547 -12.08 27.97 12.37
N GLU A 548 -12.40 29.17 12.83
CA GLU A 548 -12.59 30.36 11.97
C GLU A 548 -11.32 30.79 11.23
N THR A 549 -10.15 30.32 11.63
CA THR A 549 -8.87 30.59 10.95
C THR A 549 -8.52 29.53 9.90
N GLY A 550 -9.34 28.48 9.80
CA GLY A 550 -9.11 27.35 8.91
C GLY A 550 -8.20 26.25 9.50
N GLN A 551 -7.91 26.32 10.81
CA GLN A 551 -7.09 25.30 11.48
C GLN A 551 -7.94 24.08 11.83
N ALA A 552 -7.49 22.90 11.37
CA ALA A 552 -8.18 21.65 11.64
C ALA A 552 -7.91 21.12 13.06
N SER A 553 -8.89 20.42 13.62
CA SER A 553 -8.78 19.68 14.87
C SER A 553 -9.37 18.28 14.74
N GLY A 554 -8.96 17.36 15.62
CA GLY A 554 -9.47 15.98 15.62
C GLY A 554 -8.97 15.11 14.46
N LEU A 555 -8.00 15.57 13.72
CA LEU A 555 -7.34 14.85 12.64
C LEU A 555 -6.12 14.09 13.22
N PHE A 556 -6.36 13.04 14.02
CA PHE A 556 -5.36 12.21 14.73
C PHE A 556 -4.60 12.84 15.90
#